data_4834080c7a9087bc925b5bdaef72b88f
#
_entry.id   4834080c7a9087bc925b5bdaef72b88f
#
_cell.length_a   1.000
_cell.length_b   1.000
_cell.length_c   1.000
_cell.angle_alpha   90.00
_cell.angle_beta   90.00
_cell.angle_gamma   90.00
#
_symmetry.space_group_name_H-M   'P 1'
#
loop_
_entity.id
_entity.type
_entity.pdbx_description
1 polymer ?
#
loop_
_entity_poly.entity_id
_entity_poly.type
_entity_poly.pdbx_seq_one_letter_code
_entity_poly.pdbx_strand_id
1 'polypeptide(L)'
;MKKINLLGIEVKCHNKREESLICIIKRGVKDFYRTFKNKPYSIGDAYYRLFGKIESLYFMDLVNHDNYKLMTDRLFNLYIFTREKAENHR
;
A
#
# COMPACT_ATOMS: atom_id res chain seq x y z
N MET A 1 -21.13 -4.62 -7.84
CA MET A 1 -20.10 -3.89 -7.08
C MET A 1 -19.14 -4.87 -6.45
N LYS A 2 -17.85 -4.71 -6.72
CA LYS A 2 -16.83 -5.61 -6.19
C LYS A 2 -16.14 -4.96 -5.00
N LYS A 3 -15.79 -5.77 -4.01
CA LYS A 3 -15.04 -5.33 -2.83
C LYS A 3 -13.67 -5.98 -2.82
N ILE A 4 -12.64 -5.19 -2.59
CA ILE A 4 -11.26 -5.69 -2.53
C ILE A 4 -10.68 -5.31 -1.18
N ASN A 5 -10.07 -6.28 -0.49
CA ASN A 5 -9.39 -6.02 0.77
C ASN A 5 -8.01 -5.42 0.48
N LEU A 6 -7.76 -4.24 1.04
CA LEU A 6 -6.47 -3.55 0.94
C LEU A 6 -6.03 -3.15 2.34
N LEU A 7 -4.91 -3.72 2.79
CA LEU A 7 -4.38 -3.45 4.14
C LEU A 7 -5.42 -3.69 5.24
N GLY A 8 -6.25 -4.73 5.05
CA GLY A 8 -7.27 -5.09 6.04
C GLY A 8 -8.57 -4.30 5.93
N ILE A 9 -8.70 -3.43 4.94
CA ILE A 9 -9.87 -2.57 4.76
C ILE A 9 -10.55 -2.92 3.44
N GLU A 10 -11.86 -3.15 3.47
CA GLU A 10 -12.62 -3.40 2.25
C GLU A 10 -12.85 -2.10 1.49
N VAL A 11 -12.44 -2.08 0.23
CA VAL A 11 -12.64 -0.96 -0.68
C VAL A 11 -13.63 -1.37 -1.75
N LYS A 12 -14.69 -0.57 -1.93
CA LYS A 12 -15.71 -0.83 -2.95
C LYS A 12 -15.26 -0.26 -4.29
N CYS A 13 -15.30 -1.11 -5.34
CA CYS A 13 -14.98 -0.71 -6.71
C CYS A 13 -16.27 -0.60 -7.50
N HIS A 14 -16.48 0.53 -8.16
CA HIS A 14 -17.69 0.81 -8.93
C HIS A 14 -17.53 0.47 -10.41
N ASN A 15 -16.30 0.31 -10.89
CA ASN A 15 -16.01 0.01 -12.29
C ASN A 15 -14.64 -0.70 -12.39
N LYS A 16 -14.31 -1.15 -13.61
CA LYS A 16 -13.05 -1.87 -13.83
C LYS A 16 -11.82 -1.01 -13.65
N ARG A 17 -11.91 0.29 -13.90
CA ARG A 17 -10.78 1.21 -13.72
C ARG A 17 -10.40 1.29 -12.24
N GLU A 18 -11.38 1.45 -11.36
CA GLU A 18 -11.16 1.48 -9.92
C GLU A 18 -10.63 0.14 -9.43
N GLU A 19 -11.23 -0.95 -9.89
CA GLU A 19 -10.77 -2.30 -9.55
C GLU A 19 -9.31 -2.51 -9.92
N SER A 20 -8.92 -2.11 -11.14
CA SER A 20 -7.54 -2.25 -11.60
C SER A 20 -6.57 -1.44 -10.75
N LEU A 21 -6.93 -0.20 -10.42
CA LEU A 21 -6.11 0.65 -9.56
C LEU A 21 -5.89 0.02 -8.19
N ILE A 22 -6.98 -0.44 -7.56
CA ILE A 22 -6.89 -1.04 -6.23
C ILE A 22 -6.10 -2.35 -6.26
N CYS A 23 -6.27 -3.16 -7.31
CA CYS A 23 -5.50 -4.39 -7.48
C CYS A 23 -4.01 -4.13 -7.63
N ILE A 24 -3.63 -3.08 -8.37
CA ILE A 24 -2.23 -2.68 -8.52
C ILE A 24 -1.64 -2.31 -7.17
N ILE A 25 -2.36 -1.51 -6.38
CA ILE A 25 -1.91 -1.11 -5.05
C ILE A 25 -1.79 -2.32 -4.14
N LYS A 26 -2.79 -3.20 -4.14
CA LYS A 26 -2.78 -4.42 -3.34
C LYS A 26 -1.58 -5.30 -3.66
N ARG A 27 -1.27 -5.46 -4.93
CA ARG A 27 -0.10 -6.23 -5.36
C ARG A 27 1.19 -5.60 -4.86
N GLY A 28 1.31 -4.28 -4.99
CA GLY A 28 2.48 -3.56 -4.50
C GLY A 28 2.68 -3.73 -2.99
N VAL A 29 1.61 -3.65 -2.22
CA VAL A 29 1.67 -3.86 -0.77
C VAL A 29 2.06 -5.31 -0.46
N LYS A 30 1.45 -6.28 -1.14
CA LYS A 30 1.71 -7.70 -0.93
C LYS A 30 3.16 -8.07 -1.21
N ASP A 31 3.74 -7.49 -2.26
CA ASP A 31 5.08 -7.81 -2.70
C ASP A 31 6.16 -6.96 -2.04
N PHE A 32 5.78 -5.95 -1.28
CA PHE A 32 6.69 -4.95 -0.72
C PHE A 32 7.80 -5.60 0.13
N TYR A 33 7.42 -6.40 1.12
CA TYR A 33 8.38 -7.05 2.00
C TYR A 33 9.31 -7.98 1.21
N ARG A 34 8.75 -8.83 0.37
CA ARG A 34 9.51 -9.81 -0.40
C ARG A 34 10.52 -9.14 -1.34
N THR A 35 10.11 -8.02 -1.96
CA THR A 35 10.95 -7.30 -2.91
C THR A 35 12.08 -6.56 -2.23
N PHE A 36 11.83 -5.95 -1.06
CA PHE A 36 12.76 -5.00 -0.46
C PHE A 36 13.46 -5.49 0.81
N LYS A 37 13.15 -6.68 1.30
CA LYS A 37 13.78 -7.21 2.52
C LYS A 37 15.30 -7.29 2.46
N ASN A 38 15.88 -7.30 1.26
CA ASN A 38 17.33 -7.34 1.04
C ASN A 38 17.85 -6.13 0.25
N LYS A 39 17.01 -5.08 0.07
CA LYS A 39 17.34 -3.95 -0.78
C LYS A 39 17.05 -2.62 -0.07
N PRO A 40 17.90 -2.21 0.88
CA PRO A 40 17.61 -1.00 1.67
C PRO A 40 17.62 0.29 0.85
N TYR A 41 18.28 0.32 -0.32
CA TYR A 41 18.45 1.57 -1.07
C TYR A 41 17.20 2.05 -1.77
N SER A 42 16.30 1.15 -2.17
CA SER A 42 15.11 1.49 -2.97
C SER A 42 13.83 1.52 -2.14
N ILE A 43 13.92 1.18 -0.86
CA ILE A 43 12.74 0.95 -0.04
C ILE A 43 11.96 2.23 0.23
N GLY A 44 12.64 3.36 0.42
CA GLY A 44 11.98 4.65 0.66
C GLY A 44 11.17 5.10 -0.54
N ASP A 45 11.75 5.00 -1.74
CA ASP A 45 11.05 5.37 -2.98
C ASP A 45 9.83 4.51 -3.20
N ALA A 46 9.94 3.20 -2.97
CA ALA A 46 8.81 2.29 -3.11
C ALA A 46 7.69 2.60 -2.12
N TYR A 47 8.06 2.94 -0.88
CA TYR A 47 7.09 3.36 0.14
C TYR A 47 6.34 4.62 -0.30
N TYR A 48 7.05 5.65 -0.74
CA TYR A 48 6.42 6.90 -1.16
C TYR A 48 5.50 6.72 -2.38
N ARG A 49 5.86 5.84 -3.30
CA ARG A 49 5.00 5.52 -4.45
C ARG A 49 3.70 4.87 -4.01
N LEU A 50 3.77 3.91 -3.10
CA LEU A 50 2.56 3.27 -2.57
C LEU A 50 1.73 4.24 -1.76
N PHE A 51 2.37 5.07 -0.94
CA PHE A 51 1.70 6.11 -0.17
C PHE A 51 0.90 7.03 -1.09
N GLY A 52 1.52 7.52 -2.17
CA GLY A 52 0.84 8.39 -3.14
C GLY A 52 -0.34 7.72 -3.82
N LYS A 53 -0.24 6.43 -4.12
CA LYS A 53 -1.35 5.67 -4.70
C LYS A 53 -2.52 5.53 -3.72
N ILE A 54 -2.23 5.26 -2.45
CA ILE A 54 -3.27 5.20 -1.41
C ILE A 54 -3.92 6.57 -1.22
N GLU A 55 -3.12 7.63 -1.24
CA GLU A 55 -3.60 9.01 -1.18
C GLU A 55 -4.57 9.30 -2.34
N SER A 56 -4.28 8.77 -3.54
CA SER A 56 -5.18 8.90 -4.68
C SER A 56 -6.55 8.27 -4.42
N LEU A 57 -6.62 7.15 -3.71
CA LEU A 57 -7.89 6.52 -3.35
C LEU A 57 -8.73 7.45 -2.48
N TYR A 58 -8.10 8.16 -1.57
CA TYR A 58 -8.77 9.13 -0.73
C TYR A 58 -9.31 10.32 -1.56
N PHE A 59 -8.50 10.85 -2.47
CA PHE A 59 -8.93 11.95 -3.33
C PHE A 59 -10.02 11.55 -4.31
N MET A 60 -10.11 10.28 -4.67
CA MET A 60 -11.18 9.74 -5.54
C MET A 60 -12.43 9.33 -4.76
N ASP A 61 -12.47 9.60 -3.46
CA ASP A 61 -13.56 9.21 -2.55
C ASP A 61 -13.81 7.70 -2.48
N LEU A 62 -12.80 6.89 -2.79
CA LEU A 62 -12.89 5.43 -2.68
C LEU A 62 -12.67 4.94 -1.25
N VAL A 63 -12.01 5.73 -0.42
CA VAL A 63 -11.85 5.49 1.01
C VAL A 63 -12.13 6.78 1.77
N ASN A 64 -12.70 6.66 2.96
CA ASN A 64 -12.92 7.82 3.81
C ASN A 64 -11.64 8.20 4.56
N HIS A 65 -11.68 9.33 5.26
CA HIS A 65 -10.50 9.86 5.98
C HIS A 65 -9.97 8.87 7.01
N ASP A 66 -10.85 8.26 7.81
CA ASP A 66 -10.44 7.33 8.86
C ASP A 66 -9.77 6.09 8.28
N ASN A 67 -10.33 5.53 7.20
CA ASN A 67 -9.75 4.39 6.52
C ASN A 67 -8.44 4.76 5.82
N TYR A 68 -8.35 5.95 5.25
CA TYR A 68 -7.11 6.46 4.66
C TYR A 68 -6.00 6.52 5.71
N LYS A 69 -6.27 7.10 6.89
CA LYS A 69 -5.28 7.16 7.97
C LYS A 69 -4.86 5.76 8.41
N LEU A 70 -5.81 4.85 8.55
CA LEU A 70 -5.52 3.48 8.96
C LEU A 70 -4.65 2.76 7.93
N MET A 71 -4.94 2.94 6.64
CA MET A 71 -4.14 2.36 5.56
C MET A 71 -2.71 2.90 5.58
N THR A 72 -2.56 4.22 5.72
CA THR A 72 -1.22 4.84 5.71
C THR A 72 -0.42 4.44 6.94
N ASP A 73 -1.05 4.29 8.10
CA ASP A 73 -0.39 3.80 9.30
C ASP A 73 0.11 2.36 9.12
N ARG A 74 -0.72 1.51 8.52
CA ARG A 74 -0.35 0.11 8.26
C ARG A 74 0.75 0.02 7.20
N LEU A 75 0.70 0.87 6.19
CA LEU A 75 1.76 0.93 5.18
C LEU A 75 3.08 1.38 5.81
N PHE A 76 3.03 2.37 6.70
CA PHE A 76 4.22 2.84 7.41
C PHE A 76 4.83 1.72 8.26
N ASN A 77 4.00 0.97 8.97
CA ASN A 77 4.47 -0.16 9.78
C ASN A 77 5.14 -1.23 8.91
N LEU A 78 4.57 -1.51 7.75
CA LEU A 78 5.17 -2.43 6.78
C LEU A 78 6.52 -1.91 6.29
N TYR A 79 6.61 -0.62 6.01
CA TYR A 79 7.85 0.03 5.58
C TYR A 79 8.94 -0.11 6.65
N ILE A 80 8.63 0.23 7.90
CA ILE A 80 9.59 0.15 9.01
C ILE A 80 10.05 -1.29 9.22
N PHE A 81 9.12 -2.22 9.24
CA PHE A 81 9.44 -3.66 9.41
C PHE A 81 10.37 -4.14 8.30
N THR A 82 10.06 -3.82 7.05
CA THR A 82 10.86 -4.24 5.90
C THR A 82 12.24 -3.60 5.91
N ARG A 83 12.30 -2.31 6.25
CA ARG A 83 13.57 -1.58 6.35
C ARG A 83 14.50 -2.20 7.41
N GLU A 84 13.95 -2.53 8.57
CA GLU A 84 14.73 -3.18 9.63
C GLU A 84 15.29 -4.51 9.16
N LYS A 85 14.49 -5.31 8.46
CA LYS A 85 14.96 -6.59 7.92
C LYS A 85 16.07 -6.39 6.88
N ALA A 86 15.92 -5.39 6.01
CA ALA A 86 16.91 -5.08 4.98
C ALA A 86 18.25 -4.65 5.60
N GLU A 87 18.20 -3.84 6.65
CA GLU A 87 19.40 -3.38 7.36
C GLU A 87 20.10 -4.51 8.12
N ASN A 88 19.34 -5.47 8.65
CA ASN A 88 19.89 -6.60 9.40
C ASN A 88 20.56 -7.64 8.50
N HIS A 89 20.40 -7.56 7.19
CA HIS A 89 21.02 -8.48 6.21
C HIS A 89 22.40 -8.02 5.73
N ARG A 90 22.94 -6.98 6.29
CA ARG A 90 24.30 -6.50 5.95
C ARG A 90 25.37 -7.36 6.57
#